data_371c537e5339c4fd980bac4251d4cecb
#
_entry.id   371c537e5339c4fd980bac4251d4cecb
#
_cell.length_a   1.000
_cell.length_b   1.000
_cell.length_c   1.000
_cell.angle_alpha   90.00
_cell.angle_beta   90.00
_cell.angle_gamma   90.00
#
_symmetry.space_group_name_H-M   'P 1'
#
loop_
_entity.id
_entity.type
_entity.pdbx_description
1 polymer ?
#
loop_
_entity_poly.entity_id
_entity_poly.type
_entity_poly.pdbx_seq_one_letter_code
_entity_poly.pdbx_strand_id
1 'polypeptide(L)'
;MDKKLLLQDDGKIQEVKEISILNDSQKLKMILGSLSWKILTILSKKEMYPIEIAKQLGMHEQKIYYHIRKLAKAGAIAVVREEKKKGATAKYYKTVSPAFGIEFPHGYKPIQNICTLSLDEPLQKFFKEFINNGVFDGKIVVGSPQPHGPFKTSARDGHYAAHLALFLGQFAKMPTEFAVKLDVDVKVEKEEKNNLILVGGPGTNLLTQEVNDYLPIKFIMQSSDHGFLLGGLSSKKTSQVYTSDVSGVVAKIVNPWDNTKRIMVLAGNKAVGTKACVLALTNFWKKTLEKYKGEDTFAVAIHGFDLDGDGKVDSIEVNE
;
A
#
# COMPACT_ATOMS: atom_id res chain seq x y z
N MET A 1 1.57 8.46 33.58
CA MET A 1 2.37 8.26 32.35
C MET A 1 1.41 8.20 31.20
N ASP A 2 1.62 9.04 30.20
CA ASP A 2 0.80 9.03 29.01
C ASP A 2 1.21 7.85 28.14
N LYS A 3 0.22 7.12 27.61
CA LYS A 3 0.44 5.99 26.72
C LYS A 3 0.34 6.44 25.28
N LYS A 4 1.32 6.08 24.48
CA LYS A 4 1.36 6.34 23.04
C LYS A 4 1.74 5.07 22.29
N LEU A 5 1.66 5.10 20.97
CA LEU A 5 2.09 4.01 20.13
C LEU A 5 3.42 4.37 19.47
N LEU A 6 4.39 3.47 19.58
CA LEU A 6 5.63 3.49 18.82
C LEU A 6 5.43 2.60 17.60
N LEU A 7 5.51 3.18 16.41
CA LEU A 7 5.47 2.47 15.15
C LEU A 7 6.91 2.15 14.72
N GLN A 8 7.16 0.91 14.37
CA GLN A 8 8.37 0.47 13.67
C GLN A 8 7.98 -0.02 12.30
N ASP A 9 8.59 0.53 11.27
CA ASP A 9 8.37 0.18 9.86
C ASP A 9 9.72 -0.13 9.22
N ASP A 10 9.90 -1.36 8.75
CA ASP A 10 11.09 -1.81 8.04
C ASP A 10 10.86 -1.93 6.52
N GLY A 11 9.73 -1.41 6.02
CA GLY A 11 9.33 -1.46 4.63
C GLY A 11 8.69 -2.79 4.20
N LYS A 12 8.62 -3.78 5.10
CA LYS A 12 7.97 -5.09 4.85
C LYS A 12 6.87 -5.39 5.85
N ILE A 13 7.14 -5.09 7.12
CA ILE A 13 6.24 -5.35 8.24
C ILE A 13 6.16 -4.08 9.07
N GLN A 14 4.95 -3.70 9.44
CA GLN A 14 4.70 -2.63 10.40
C GLN A 14 4.37 -3.25 11.75
N GLU A 15 5.16 -2.93 12.75
CA GLU A 15 4.95 -3.36 14.12
C GLU A 15 4.61 -2.17 15.00
N VAL A 16 3.63 -2.38 15.90
CA VAL A 16 3.20 -1.35 16.84
C VAL A 16 3.48 -1.83 18.26
N LYS A 17 4.04 -0.94 19.07
CA LYS A 17 4.36 -1.18 20.46
C LYS A 17 3.83 -0.04 21.32
N GLU A 18 3.20 -0.38 22.46
CA GLU A 18 2.83 0.64 23.45
C GLU A 18 4.10 1.24 24.07
N ILE A 19 4.15 2.56 24.18
CA ILE A 19 5.22 3.31 24.83
C ILE A 19 4.64 4.20 25.94
N SER A 20 5.24 4.19 27.13
CA SER A 20 4.90 5.10 28.21
C SER A 20 5.82 6.32 28.19
N ILE A 21 5.24 7.52 28.13
CA ILE A 21 5.98 8.77 28.10
C ILE A 21 6.28 9.26 29.51
N LEU A 22 7.53 9.61 29.76
CA LEU A 22 8.05 10.11 31.00
C LEU A 22 8.21 11.64 30.92
N ASN A 23 7.27 12.37 31.52
CA ASN A 23 7.27 13.85 31.53
C ASN A 23 8.00 14.44 32.77
N ASP A 24 8.63 13.59 33.60
CA ASP A 24 9.28 13.97 34.84
C ASP A 24 10.74 13.53 34.81
N SER A 25 11.66 14.52 34.89
CA SER A 25 13.11 14.30 34.90
C SER A 25 13.59 13.47 36.10
N GLN A 26 12.91 13.53 37.23
CA GLN A 26 13.26 12.71 38.39
C GLN A 26 12.91 11.24 38.16
N LYS A 27 11.76 10.96 37.59
CA LYS A 27 11.38 9.59 37.17
C LYS A 27 12.36 9.03 36.16
N LEU A 28 12.79 9.86 35.22
CA LEU A 28 13.78 9.48 34.21
C LEU A 28 15.12 9.07 34.84
N LYS A 29 15.64 9.87 35.78
CA LYS A 29 16.86 9.54 36.57
C LYS A 29 16.73 8.22 37.32
N MET A 30 15.52 7.87 37.77
CA MET A 30 15.28 6.59 38.45
C MET A 30 15.38 5.39 37.48
N ILE A 31 14.98 5.54 36.27
CA ILE A 31 14.94 4.49 35.23
C ILE A 31 16.30 4.30 34.55
N LEU A 32 17.02 5.39 34.24
CA LEU A 32 18.26 5.36 33.45
C LEU A 32 19.51 4.89 34.24
N GLY A 33 19.42 4.65 35.55
CA GLY A 33 20.55 4.10 36.31
C GLY A 33 20.94 2.69 35.79
N SER A 34 22.24 2.39 35.71
CA SER A 34 22.76 1.14 35.10
C SER A 34 22.15 -0.13 35.73
N LEU A 35 21.99 -0.16 37.04
CA LEU A 35 21.35 -1.31 37.73
C LEU A 35 19.83 -1.31 37.51
N SER A 36 19.17 -0.14 37.54
CA SER A 36 17.75 -0.02 37.20
C SER A 36 17.47 -0.55 35.80
N TRP A 37 18.32 -0.21 34.85
CA TRP A 37 18.23 -0.71 33.45
C TRP A 37 18.32 -2.24 33.38
N LYS A 38 19.31 -2.85 34.05
CA LYS A 38 19.44 -4.32 34.10
C LYS A 38 18.20 -4.98 34.68
N ILE A 39 17.65 -4.42 35.77
CA ILE A 39 16.42 -4.92 36.42
C ILE A 39 15.24 -4.82 35.46
N LEU A 40 15.05 -3.68 34.77
CA LEU A 40 13.98 -3.50 33.81
C LEU A 40 14.12 -4.47 32.62
N THR A 41 15.32 -4.71 32.12
CA THR A 41 15.58 -5.68 31.04
C THR A 41 15.20 -7.11 31.45
N ILE A 42 15.39 -7.48 32.70
CA ILE A 42 14.97 -8.78 33.25
C ILE A 42 13.43 -8.82 33.34
N LEU A 43 12.83 -7.79 33.96
CA LEU A 43 11.40 -7.73 34.22
C LEU A 43 10.57 -7.49 32.95
N SER A 44 11.16 -7.04 31.87
CA SER A 44 10.48 -6.94 30.57
C SER A 44 10.23 -8.32 29.94
N LYS A 45 11.10 -9.30 30.24
CA LYS A 45 11.00 -10.66 29.69
C LYS A 45 10.13 -11.56 30.55
N LYS A 46 10.29 -11.47 31.88
CA LYS A 46 9.64 -12.38 32.85
C LYS A 46 9.34 -11.66 34.16
N GLU A 47 8.18 -11.95 34.78
CA GLU A 47 7.91 -11.52 36.13
C GLU A 47 8.86 -12.21 37.13
N MET A 48 9.38 -11.45 38.07
CA MET A 48 10.27 -11.97 39.12
C MET A 48 10.10 -11.22 40.44
N TYR A 49 10.40 -11.90 41.57
CA TYR A 49 10.47 -11.22 42.87
C TYR A 49 11.93 -10.82 43.20
N PRO A 50 12.15 -9.83 44.10
CA PRO A 50 13.47 -9.20 44.29
C PRO A 50 14.63 -10.15 44.58
N ILE A 51 14.40 -11.23 45.35
CA ILE A 51 15.44 -12.21 45.70
C ILE A 51 15.91 -13.01 44.46
N GLU A 52 14.99 -13.34 43.53
CA GLU A 52 15.37 -14.02 42.27
C GLU A 52 16.24 -13.10 41.42
N ILE A 53 15.87 -11.81 41.34
CA ILE A 53 16.65 -10.80 40.59
C ILE A 53 18.05 -10.65 41.24
N ALA A 54 18.14 -10.62 42.56
CA ALA A 54 19.39 -10.53 43.30
C ALA A 54 20.33 -11.72 42.96
N LYS A 55 19.80 -12.94 42.97
CA LYS A 55 20.52 -14.15 42.60
C LYS A 55 20.99 -14.11 41.15
N GLN A 56 20.12 -13.71 40.22
CA GLN A 56 20.44 -13.65 38.80
C GLN A 56 21.53 -12.61 38.47
N LEU A 57 21.54 -11.49 39.19
CA LEU A 57 22.52 -10.40 39.02
C LEU A 57 23.79 -10.56 39.87
N GLY A 58 23.85 -11.55 40.80
CA GLY A 58 24.97 -11.72 41.73
C GLY A 58 25.10 -10.55 42.71
N MET A 59 23.97 -9.96 43.14
CA MET A 59 23.94 -8.74 43.95
C MET A 59 23.23 -8.95 45.28
N HIS A 60 23.60 -8.12 46.27
CA HIS A 60 22.96 -8.17 47.59
C HIS A 60 21.47 -7.76 47.51
N GLU A 61 20.60 -8.51 48.16
CA GLU A 61 19.14 -8.35 48.12
C GLU A 61 18.68 -6.93 48.46
N GLN A 62 19.24 -6.32 49.54
CA GLN A 62 18.87 -4.96 49.95
C GLN A 62 19.06 -3.93 48.84
N LYS A 63 20.13 -4.08 48.02
CA LYS A 63 20.39 -3.20 46.91
C LYS A 63 19.31 -3.36 45.80
N ILE A 64 18.89 -4.59 45.54
CA ILE A 64 17.79 -4.85 44.58
C ILE A 64 16.48 -4.33 45.10
N TYR A 65 16.13 -4.55 46.39
CA TYR A 65 14.93 -3.98 47.00
C TYR A 65 14.87 -2.45 46.90
N TYR A 66 16.01 -1.77 47.12
CA TYR A 66 16.09 -0.32 46.92
C TYR A 66 15.74 0.09 45.50
N HIS A 67 16.30 -0.57 44.47
CA HIS A 67 16.01 -0.26 43.07
C HIS A 67 14.58 -0.63 42.68
N ILE A 68 14.04 -1.74 43.15
CA ILE A 68 12.64 -2.12 42.95
C ILE A 68 11.68 -1.05 43.47
N ARG A 69 11.91 -0.57 44.72
CA ARG A 69 11.10 0.54 45.28
C ARG A 69 11.21 1.81 44.43
N LYS A 70 12.42 2.13 43.98
CA LYS A 70 12.68 3.29 43.15
C LYS A 70 11.96 3.19 41.81
N LEU A 71 12.04 2.04 41.15
CA LEU A 71 11.35 1.77 39.87
C LEU A 71 9.83 1.74 40.03
N ALA A 72 9.32 1.17 41.08
CA ALA A 72 7.89 1.18 41.40
C ALA A 72 7.38 2.61 41.68
N LYS A 73 8.15 3.44 42.44
CA LYS A 73 7.84 4.85 42.64
C LYS A 73 7.85 5.65 41.34
N ALA A 74 8.75 5.32 40.42
CA ALA A 74 8.77 5.91 39.06
C ALA A 74 7.59 5.45 38.21
N GLY A 75 6.87 4.41 38.61
CA GLY A 75 5.79 3.79 37.83
C GLY A 75 6.27 2.93 36.68
N ALA A 76 7.55 2.52 36.66
CA ALA A 76 8.12 1.71 35.61
C ALA A 76 7.82 0.22 35.73
N ILE A 77 7.55 -0.24 36.95
CA ILE A 77 7.18 -1.62 37.28
C ILE A 77 5.96 -1.63 38.20
N ALA A 78 5.19 -2.71 38.13
CA ALA A 78 4.05 -2.97 38.99
C ALA A 78 4.09 -4.40 39.56
N VAL A 79 3.41 -4.61 40.70
CA VAL A 79 3.16 -5.95 41.22
C VAL A 79 2.11 -6.62 40.35
N VAL A 80 2.42 -7.77 39.79
CA VAL A 80 1.50 -8.56 38.96
C VAL A 80 0.97 -9.79 39.66
N ARG A 81 1.69 -10.26 40.71
CA ARG A 81 1.30 -11.43 41.50
C ARG A 81 1.92 -11.39 42.87
N GLU A 82 1.21 -11.91 43.89
CA GLU A 82 1.70 -12.12 45.23
C GLU A 82 1.61 -13.61 45.61
N GLU A 83 2.61 -14.12 46.30
CA GLU A 83 2.69 -15.53 46.74
C GLU A 83 3.21 -15.62 48.17
N LYS A 84 2.60 -16.45 49.01
CA LYS A 84 3.11 -16.72 50.35
C LYS A 84 4.27 -17.71 50.28
N LYS A 85 5.49 -17.29 50.66
CA LYS A 85 6.69 -18.12 50.73
C LYS A 85 7.31 -18.04 52.14
N LYS A 86 7.44 -19.17 52.80
CA LYS A 86 8.10 -19.29 54.14
C LYS A 86 7.66 -18.23 55.17
N GLY A 87 6.34 -17.97 55.25
CA GLY A 87 5.78 -17.02 56.20
C GLY A 87 5.83 -15.54 55.80
N ALA A 88 6.41 -15.22 54.62
CA ALA A 88 6.43 -13.85 54.06
C ALA A 88 5.71 -13.81 52.71
N THR A 89 5.23 -12.61 52.34
CA THR A 89 4.59 -12.39 51.02
C THR A 89 5.63 -11.96 50.00
N ALA A 90 5.90 -12.82 49.03
CA ALA A 90 6.73 -12.49 47.87
C ALA A 90 5.91 -11.75 46.81
N LYS A 91 6.33 -10.53 46.46
CA LYS A 91 5.70 -9.72 45.41
C LYS A 91 6.47 -9.86 44.10
N TYR A 92 5.79 -10.31 43.05
CA TYR A 92 6.36 -10.44 41.70
C TYR A 92 6.10 -9.16 40.90
N TYR A 93 7.14 -8.65 40.30
CA TYR A 93 7.13 -7.42 39.53
C TYR A 93 7.30 -7.69 38.07
N LYS A 94 6.70 -6.84 37.23
CA LYS A 94 6.87 -6.79 35.78
C LYS A 94 6.88 -5.33 35.33
N THR A 95 7.45 -5.04 34.15
CA THR A 95 7.37 -3.70 33.56
C THR A 95 5.93 -3.36 33.20
N VAL A 96 5.52 -2.10 33.40
CA VAL A 96 4.16 -1.62 33.08
C VAL A 96 3.99 -1.33 31.61
N SER A 97 5.08 -1.20 30.87
CA SER A 97 5.09 -0.89 29.44
C SER A 97 6.27 -1.59 28.78
N PRO A 98 6.13 -2.01 27.51
CA PRO A 98 7.23 -2.59 26.74
C PRO A 98 8.29 -1.58 26.31
N ALA A 99 7.98 -0.28 26.37
CA ALA A 99 8.91 0.80 26.08
C ALA A 99 8.66 2.03 26.93
N PHE A 100 9.69 2.85 27.14
CA PHE A 100 9.62 4.14 27.80
C PHE A 100 10.32 5.19 26.94
N GLY A 101 9.73 6.38 26.84
CA GLY A 101 10.26 7.48 26.04
C GLY A 101 10.15 8.82 26.75
N ILE A 102 10.86 9.81 26.21
CA ILE A 102 10.76 11.23 26.55
C ILE A 102 10.16 11.93 25.35
N GLU A 103 9.22 12.82 25.61
CA GLU A 103 8.64 13.68 24.59
C GLU A 103 8.96 15.13 24.89
N PHE A 104 9.41 15.84 23.85
CA PHE A 104 9.58 17.28 23.89
C PHE A 104 8.37 17.95 23.22
N PRO A 105 8.02 19.21 23.59
CA PRO A 105 6.84 19.91 23.10
C PRO A 105 7.04 20.40 21.67
N HIS A 106 7.30 19.48 20.74
CA HIS A 106 7.30 19.74 19.31
C HIS A 106 5.94 19.33 18.73
N GLY A 107 5.43 20.12 17.78
CA GLY A 107 4.16 19.84 17.14
C GLY A 107 4.19 18.49 16.40
N TYR A 108 3.09 17.76 16.45
CA TYR A 108 2.88 16.57 15.64
C TYR A 108 2.68 16.96 14.18
N LYS A 109 3.35 16.26 13.28
CA LYS A 109 2.99 16.32 11.87
C LYS A 109 1.91 15.29 11.60
N PRO A 110 0.77 15.65 10.99
CA PRO A 110 -0.24 14.65 10.63
C PRO A 110 0.38 13.65 9.65
N ILE A 111 0.37 12.38 10.00
CA ILE A 111 0.65 11.31 9.07
C ILE A 111 -0.67 11.03 8.36
N GLN A 112 -0.75 11.37 7.09
CA GLN A 112 -1.98 11.25 6.31
C GLN A 112 -2.39 9.80 6.06
N ASN A 113 -1.41 8.89 5.99
CA ASN A 113 -1.63 7.43 5.98
C ASN A 113 -0.38 6.71 6.47
N ILE A 114 -0.53 5.81 7.43
CA ILE A 114 0.56 4.92 7.84
C ILE A 114 0.97 4.02 6.65
N CYS A 115 0.01 3.61 5.83
CA CYS A 115 0.24 2.83 4.62
C CYS A 115 1.03 3.58 3.53
N THR A 116 0.95 4.92 3.43
CA THR A 116 1.72 5.69 2.43
C THR A 116 3.20 5.85 2.78
N LEU A 117 3.60 5.61 4.03
CA LEU A 117 5.01 5.60 4.43
C LEU A 117 5.76 4.36 3.92
N SER A 118 5.04 3.30 3.55
CA SER A 118 5.61 2.03 3.10
C SER A 118 5.52 1.78 1.59
N LEU A 119 5.02 2.75 0.81
CA LEU A 119 5.03 2.62 -0.64
C LEU A 119 6.47 2.66 -1.16
N ASP A 120 6.83 1.61 -1.89
CA ASP A 120 8.07 1.58 -2.66
C ASP A 120 8.14 2.81 -3.60
N GLU A 121 9.31 3.43 -3.69
CA GLU A 121 9.54 4.67 -4.44
C GLU A 121 9.00 4.66 -5.88
N PRO A 122 9.12 3.57 -6.68
CA PRO A 122 8.53 3.53 -8.02
C PRO A 122 7.01 3.64 -8.04
N LEU A 123 6.30 3.01 -7.07
CA LEU A 123 4.85 3.13 -6.94
C LEU A 123 4.42 4.55 -6.56
N GLN A 124 5.12 5.17 -5.60
CA GLN A 124 4.85 6.56 -5.22
C GLN A 124 4.97 7.49 -6.43
N LYS A 125 6.04 7.35 -7.22
CA LYS A 125 6.24 8.15 -8.45
C LYS A 125 5.18 7.86 -9.50
N PHE A 126 4.77 6.60 -9.65
CA PHE A 126 3.82 6.19 -10.68
C PHE A 126 2.41 6.70 -10.42
N PHE A 127 1.99 6.67 -9.14
CA PHE A 127 0.66 7.10 -8.73
C PHE A 127 0.59 8.53 -8.17
N LYS A 128 1.67 9.31 -8.24
CA LYS A 128 1.75 10.64 -7.58
C LYS A 128 0.62 11.59 -7.96
N GLU A 129 0.13 11.55 -9.20
CA GLU A 129 -0.96 12.41 -9.67
C GLU A 129 -2.35 11.86 -9.31
N PHE A 130 -2.44 10.57 -9.00
CA PHE A 130 -3.67 9.87 -8.62
C PHE A 130 -3.90 9.82 -7.11
N ILE A 131 -2.94 10.32 -6.32
CA ILE A 131 -3.04 10.32 -4.86
C ILE A 131 -2.69 11.71 -4.35
N ASN A 132 -3.69 12.41 -3.85
CA ASN A 132 -3.53 13.73 -3.28
C ASN A 132 -3.78 13.68 -1.77
N ASN A 133 -2.77 14.02 -0.97
CA ASN A 133 -2.86 13.99 0.49
C ASN A 133 -3.35 12.64 1.06
N GLY A 134 -2.92 11.52 0.45
CA GLY A 134 -3.32 10.18 0.86
C GLY A 134 -4.75 9.79 0.48
N VAL A 135 -5.45 10.60 -0.31
CA VAL A 135 -6.77 10.31 -0.86
C VAL A 135 -6.64 10.06 -2.35
N PHE A 136 -7.36 9.08 -2.89
CA PHE A 136 -7.40 8.83 -4.32
C PHE A 136 -8.04 10.02 -5.05
N ASP A 137 -7.30 10.64 -5.99
CA ASP A 137 -7.70 11.78 -6.82
C ASP A 137 -7.81 11.34 -8.28
N GLY A 138 -8.92 10.73 -8.62
CA GLY A 138 -9.19 10.27 -9.98
C GLY A 138 -10.46 9.45 -10.10
N LYS A 139 -10.68 8.92 -11.29
CA LYS A 139 -11.79 7.98 -11.57
C LYS A 139 -11.21 6.70 -12.18
N ILE A 140 -11.69 5.54 -11.73
CA ILE A 140 -11.47 4.25 -12.39
C ILE A 140 -12.62 4.06 -13.37
N VAL A 141 -12.31 4.00 -14.65
CA VAL A 141 -13.32 3.96 -15.70
C VAL A 141 -13.36 2.59 -16.35
N VAL A 142 -14.51 1.96 -16.31
CA VAL A 142 -14.78 0.65 -16.93
C VAL A 142 -15.78 0.82 -18.06
N GLY A 143 -15.70 -0.04 -19.05
CA GLY A 143 -16.70 -0.06 -20.13
C GLY A 143 -18.09 -0.46 -19.63
N SER A 144 -19.14 0.11 -20.22
CA SER A 144 -20.52 -0.26 -19.93
C SER A 144 -20.79 -1.74 -20.26
N PRO A 145 -21.50 -2.48 -19.38
CA PRO A 145 -21.90 -3.86 -19.64
C PRO A 145 -22.99 -3.96 -20.74
N GLN A 146 -23.65 -2.87 -21.08
CA GLN A 146 -24.61 -2.81 -22.16
C GLN A 146 -23.94 -2.48 -23.50
N PRO A 147 -24.47 -2.94 -24.64
CA PRO A 147 -23.95 -2.58 -25.96
C PRO A 147 -23.92 -1.06 -26.15
N HIS A 148 -22.78 -0.50 -26.42
CA HIS A 148 -22.59 0.95 -26.56
C HIS A 148 -21.45 1.29 -27.52
N GLY A 149 -21.31 2.58 -27.83
CA GLY A 149 -20.30 3.11 -28.71
C GLY A 149 -20.44 2.70 -30.17
N PRO A 150 -19.44 3.05 -31.01
CA PRO A 150 -19.50 2.80 -32.46
C PRO A 150 -19.58 1.31 -32.80
N PHE A 151 -19.00 0.44 -31.94
CA PHE A 151 -18.90 -0.99 -32.18
C PHE A 151 -20.02 -1.80 -31.55
N LYS A 152 -20.94 -1.17 -30.82
CA LYS A 152 -22.06 -1.80 -30.11
C LYS A 152 -21.64 -3.05 -29.28
N THR A 153 -20.46 -2.96 -28.64
CA THR A 153 -19.91 -4.03 -27.82
C THR A 153 -20.28 -3.87 -26.36
N SER A 154 -20.30 -4.99 -25.63
CA SER A 154 -20.54 -5.04 -24.20
C SER A 154 -19.24 -5.34 -23.46
N ALA A 155 -18.90 -4.56 -22.44
CA ALA A 155 -17.74 -4.82 -21.61
C ALA A 155 -17.98 -5.99 -20.64
N ARG A 156 -16.99 -6.87 -20.49
CA ARG A 156 -17.00 -8.00 -19.54
C ARG A 156 -15.84 -7.97 -18.57
N ASP A 157 -14.94 -7.01 -18.71
CA ASP A 157 -13.67 -6.85 -17.98
C ASP A 157 -13.74 -5.85 -16.82
N GLY A 158 -14.90 -5.19 -16.63
CA GLY A 158 -15.08 -4.21 -15.56
C GLY A 158 -14.82 -4.74 -14.14
N HIS A 159 -15.03 -6.06 -13.90
CA HIS A 159 -14.75 -6.67 -12.59
C HIS A 159 -13.25 -6.68 -12.23
N TYR A 160 -12.34 -6.56 -13.19
CA TYR A 160 -10.90 -6.43 -12.91
C TYR A 160 -10.57 -5.10 -12.20
N ALA A 161 -11.41 -4.07 -12.39
CA ALA A 161 -11.29 -2.81 -11.67
C ALA A 161 -11.46 -2.98 -10.14
N ALA A 162 -12.21 -4.00 -9.68
CA ALA A 162 -12.35 -4.30 -8.26
C ALA A 162 -11.00 -4.73 -7.66
N HIS A 163 -10.24 -5.58 -8.37
CA HIS A 163 -8.90 -5.98 -7.93
C HIS A 163 -7.93 -4.79 -7.86
N LEU A 164 -7.96 -3.92 -8.87
CA LEU A 164 -7.20 -2.68 -8.89
C LEU A 164 -7.59 -1.74 -7.73
N ALA A 165 -8.88 -1.59 -7.46
CA ALA A 165 -9.38 -0.75 -6.35
C ALA A 165 -8.92 -1.27 -4.99
N LEU A 166 -8.93 -2.61 -4.77
CA LEU A 166 -8.37 -3.23 -3.56
C LEU A 166 -6.88 -2.97 -3.41
N PHE A 167 -6.13 -3.03 -4.51
CA PHE A 167 -4.70 -2.69 -4.50
C PHE A 167 -4.47 -1.22 -4.14
N LEU A 168 -5.19 -0.29 -4.78
CA LEU A 168 -5.09 1.14 -4.48
C LEU A 168 -5.51 1.46 -3.05
N GLY A 169 -6.50 0.76 -2.50
CA GLY A 169 -6.97 0.91 -1.11
C GLY A 169 -5.92 0.57 -0.05
N GLN A 170 -4.82 -0.10 -0.40
CA GLN A 170 -3.72 -0.37 0.52
C GLN A 170 -2.93 0.91 0.87
N PHE A 171 -2.96 1.93 0.00
CA PHE A 171 -2.15 3.13 0.15
C PHE A 171 -2.88 4.45 -0.15
N ALA A 172 -4.14 4.41 -0.56
CA ALA A 172 -4.97 5.59 -0.75
C ALA A 172 -6.32 5.41 -0.06
N LYS A 173 -6.79 6.47 0.60
CA LYS A 173 -8.15 6.52 1.13
C LYS A 173 -9.15 6.69 -0.01
N MET A 174 -10.32 6.12 0.15
CA MET A 174 -11.43 6.33 -0.77
C MET A 174 -11.86 7.80 -0.75
N PRO A 175 -12.10 8.44 -1.91
CA PRO A 175 -12.64 9.79 -1.97
C PRO A 175 -14.10 9.81 -1.50
N THR A 176 -14.61 11.00 -1.21
CA THR A 176 -16.02 11.18 -0.83
C THR A 176 -16.98 10.93 -2.00
N GLU A 177 -16.53 11.23 -3.22
CA GLU A 177 -17.29 10.95 -4.44
C GLU A 177 -17.06 9.53 -4.93
N PHE A 178 -18.01 9.00 -5.67
CA PHE A 178 -17.91 7.68 -6.25
C PHE A 178 -16.77 7.62 -7.28
N ALA A 179 -15.76 6.77 -7.03
CA ALA A 179 -14.52 6.74 -7.77
C ALA A 179 -14.56 5.84 -9.01
N VAL A 180 -15.47 4.86 -9.08
CA VAL A 180 -15.59 3.92 -10.21
C VAL A 180 -16.78 4.33 -11.07
N LYS A 181 -16.54 4.57 -12.37
CA LYS A 181 -17.60 5.03 -13.30
C LYS A 181 -17.61 4.20 -14.58
N LEU A 182 -18.76 4.15 -15.22
CA LEU A 182 -18.85 3.67 -16.57
C LEU A 182 -18.31 4.73 -17.55
N ASP A 183 -17.73 4.29 -18.64
CA ASP A 183 -17.22 5.17 -19.69
C ASP A 183 -18.30 6.09 -20.28
N VAL A 184 -19.52 5.58 -20.43
CA VAL A 184 -20.69 6.35 -20.88
C VAL A 184 -21.08 7.46 -19.88
N ASP A 185 -20.97 7.20 -18.58
CA ASP A 185 -21.30 8.19 -17.54
C ASP A 185 -20.27 9.31 -17.52
N VAL A 186 -18.96 8.98 -17.63
CA VAL A 186 -17.89 9.97 -17.74
C VAL A 186 -18.09 10.90 -18.91
N LYS A 187 -18.56 10.37 -20.06
CA LYS A 187 -18.88 11.17 -21.24
C LYS A 187 -20.08 12.09 -21.03
N VAL A 188 -21.15 11.59 -20.42
CA VAL A 188 -22.37 12.38 -20.14
C VAL A 188 -22.09 13.48 -19.12
N GLU A 189 -21.31 13.17 -18.08
CA GLU A 189 -20.98 14.11 -16.99
C GLU A 189 -19.80 15.03 -17.34
N LYS A 190 -19.15 14.84 -18.51
CA LYS A 190 -18.00 15.63 -19.00
C LYS A 190 -16.81 15.60 -18.02
N GLU A 191 -16.52 14.43 -17.47
CA GLU A 191 -15.45 14.23 -16.49
C GLU A 191 -14.13 13.76 -17.10
N GLU A 192 -13.95 13.82 -18.42
CA GLU A 192 -12.73 13.42 -19.13
C GLU A 192 -11.48 14.19 -18.69
N LYS A 193 -11.70 15.40 -18.12
CA LYS A 193 -10.62 16.27 -17.64
C LYS A 193 -10.03 15.87 -16.28
N ASN A 194 -10.49 14.77 -15.67
CA ASN A 194 -9.94 14.27 -14.41
C ASN A 194 -8.71 13.39 -14.62
N ASN A 195 -8.06 12.99 -13.52
CA ASN A 195 -7.16 11.84 -13.56
C ASN A 195 -7.99 10.58 -13.79
N LEU A 196 -7.65 9.78 -14.80
CA LEU A 196 -8.43 8.62 -15.20
C LEU A 196 -7.58 7.35 -15.22
N ILE A 197 -8.11 6.26 -14.67
CA ILE A 197 -7.56 4.91 -14.85
C ILE A 197 -8.56 4.13 -15.68
N LEU A 198 -8.24 3.93 -16.95
CA LEU A 198 -9.09 3.24 -17.93
C LEU A 198 -8.81 1.74 -17.88
N VAL A 199 -9.82 0.95 -17.58
CA VAL A 199 -9.75 -0.52 -17.57
C VAL A 199 -10.58 -1.04 -18.72
N GLY A 200 -9.96 -1.76 -19.66
CA GLY A 200 -10.61 -2.29 -20.85
C GLY A 200 -10.09 -1.69 -22.16
N GLY A 201 -10.13 -2.50 -23.20
CA GLY A 201 -9.64 -2.15 -24.53
C GLY A 201 -10.59 -1.20 -25.31
N PRO A 202 -10.12 -0.65 -26.44
CA PRO A 202 -10.87 0.35 -27.20
C PRO A 202 -12.18 -0.18 -27.81
N GLY A 203 -12.36 -1.49 -27.88
CA GLY A 203 -13.62 -2.09 -28.31
C GLY A 203 -14.72 -2.03 -27.26
N THR A 204 -14.37 -1.89 -25.96
CA THR A 204 -15.30 -1.97 -24.83
C THR A 204 -15.29 -0.76 -23.94
N ASN A 205 -14.32 0.16 -24.11
CA ASN A 205 -14.21 1.40 -23.32
C ASN A 205 -13.99 2.58 -24.27
N LEU A 206 -14.96 3.48 -24.32
CA LEU A 206 -14.98 4.65 -25.21
C LEU A 206 -13.78 5.58 -24.99
N LEU A 207 -13.39 5.79 -23.73
CA LEU A 207 -12.27 6.68 -23.42
C LEU A 207 -10.93 6.04 -23.85
N THR A 208 -10.78 4.72 -23.70
CA THR A 208 -9.60 4.01 -24.24
C THR A 208 -9.54 4.14 -25.76
N GLN A 209 -10.68 4.11 -26.45
CA GLN A 209 -10.75 4.33 -27.88
C GLN A 209 -10.30 5.75 -28.26
N GLU A 210 -10.80 6.77 -27.57
CA GLU A 210 -10.48 8.18 -27.84
C GLU A 210 -9.01 8.52 -27.58
N VAL A 211 -8.39 7.92 -26.54
CA VAL A 211 -6.98 8.18 -26.24
C VAL A 211 -6.00 7.28 -26.98
N ASN A 212 -6.46 6.34 -27.78
CA ASN A 212 -5.61 5.36 -28.45
C ASN A 212 -4.46 5.99 -29.26
N ASP A 213 -4.71 7.08 -29.97
CA ASP A 213 -3.68 7.72 -30.81
C ASP A 213 -2.58 8.43 -30.00
N TYR A 214 -2.84 8.74 -28.73
CA TYR A 214 -1.88 9.32 -27.80
C TYR A 214 -0.99 8.27 -27.12
N LEU A 215 -1.35 6.98 -27.20
CA LEU A 215 -0.58 5.90 -26.57
C LEU A 215 0.74 5.65 -27.30
N PRO A 216 1.87 5.42 -26.59
CA PRO A 216 3.12 4.94 -27.18
C PRO A 216 3.01 3.54 -27.79
N ILE A 217 2.21 2.67 -27.16
CA ILE A 217 1.83 1.35 -27.68
C ILE A 217 0.32 1.41 -27.88
N LYS A 218 -0.13 1.42 -29.14
CA LYS A 218 -1.51 1.65 -29.50
C LYS A 218 -2.16 0.43 -30.13
N PHE A 219 -3.47 0.34 -29.96
CA PHE A 219 -4.27 -0.67 -30.63
C PHE A 219 -4.41 -0.37 -32.13
N ILE A 220 -4.21 -1.42 -32.93
CA ILE A 220 -4.51 -1.39 -34.39
C ILE A 220 -6.01 -1.66 -34.51
N MET A 221 -6.75 -0.63 -34.89
CA MET A 221 -8.21 -0.70 -35.01
C MET A 221 -8.58 -0.72 -36.50
N GLN A 222 -9.31 -1.74 -36.90
CA GLN A 222 -9.84 -1.86 -38.27
C GLN A 222 -11.36 -1.97 -38.21
N SER A 223 -12.04 -1.09 -38.92
CA SER A 223 -13.49 -1.18 -39.13
C SER A 223 -13.75 -2.00 -40.41
N SER A 224 -14.70 -2.92 -40.36
CA SER A 224 -15.18 -3.70 -41.49
C SER A 224 -16.70 -3.67 -41.56
N ASP A 225 -17.28 -4.04 -42.70
CA ASP A 225 -18.73 -4.14 -42.86
C ASP A 225 -19.40 -5.17 -41.92
N HIS A 226 -18.58 -6.05 -41.33
CA HIS A 226 -19.01 -7.09 -40.38
C HIS A 226 -18.68 -6.75 -38.93
N GLY A 227 -18.22 -5.53 -38.63
CA GLY A 227 -17.92 -5.08 -37.29
C GLY A 227 -16.47 -4.63 -37.11
N PHE A 228 -16.01 -4.69 -35.87
CA PHE A 228 -14.71 -4.20 -35.42
C PHE A 228 -13.70 -5.32 -35.25
N LEU A 229 -12.51 -5.16 -35.83
CA LEU A 229 -11.37 -6.05 -35.67
C LEU A 229 -10.24 -5.30 -34.95
N LEU A 230 -9.77 -5.87 -33.84
CA LEU A 230 -8.50 -5.49 -33.23
C LEU A 230 -7.37 -6.25 -33.92
N GLY A 231 -6.47 -5.53 -34.59
CA GLY A 231 -5.28 -6.09 -35.24
C GLY A 231 -4.10 -6.36 -34.27
N GLY A 232 -4.31 -6.14 -32.97
CA GLY A 232 -3.27 -6.23 -31.96
C GLY A 232 -2.81 -4.87 -31.44
N LEU A 233 -1.69 -4.87 -30.70
CA LEU A 233 -1.01 -3.68 -30.20
C LEU A 233 0.24 -3.41 -31.04
N SER A 234 0.48 -2.16 -31.40
CA SER A 234 1.67 -1.73 -32.14
C SER A 234 2.48 -0.74 -31.35
N SER A 235 3.75 -1.04 -31.11
CA SER A 235 4.70 -0.14 -30.46
C SER A 235 5.27 0.88 -31.43
N LYS A 236 5.20 2.17 -31.08
CA LYS A 236 5.87 3.25 -31.81
C LYS A 236 7.40 3.20 -31.68
N LYS A 237 7.89 2.59 -30.58
CA LYS A 237 9.32 2.54 -30.26
C LYS A 237 10.04 1.40 -30.96
N THR A 238 9.47 0.20 -30.93
CA THR A 238 10.10 -1.02 -31.45
C THR A 238 9.55 -1.46 -32.80
N SER A 239 8.42 -0.88 -33.25
CA SER A 239 7.64 -1.30 -34.39
C SER A 239 7.11 -2.75 -34.29
N GLN A 240 7.17 -3.36 -33.11
CA GLN A 240 6.61 -4.68 -32.88
C GLN A 240 5.10 -4.64 -32.79
N VAL A 241 4.48 -5.75 -33.19
CA VAL A 241 3.03 -5.95 -33.13
C VAL A 241 2.73 -7.17 -32.23
N TYR A 242 1.87 -6.96 -31.24
CA TYR A 242 1.46 -7.99 -30.28
C TYR A 242 0.01 -8.39 -30.56
N THR A 243 -0.19 -9.52 -31.20
CA THR A 243 -1.50 -9.99 -31.72
C THR A 243 -2.20 -10.98 -30.78
N SER A 244 -1.49 -11.54 -29.80
CA SER A 244 -2.06 -12.54 -28.89
C SER A 244 -3.21 -11.97 -28.07
N ASP A 245 -4.25 -12.77 -27.84
CA ASP A 245 -5.42 -12.42 -27.02
C ASP A 245 -5.06 -12.07 -25.56
N VAL A 246 -3.98 -12.66 -25.03
CA VAL A 246 -3.46 -12.41 -23.67
C VAL A 246 -2.50 -11.22 -23.61
N SER A 247 -2.23 -10.56 -24.74
CA SER A 247 -1.39 -9.37 -24.77
C SER A 247 -2.20 -8.12 -24.43
N GLY A 248 -1.54 -7.17 -23.79
CA GLY A 248 -2.12 -5.89 -23.40
C GLY A 248 -1.06 -4.81 -23.19
N VAL A 249 -1.50 -3.64 -22.79
CA VAL A 249 -0.68 -2.46 -22.51
C VAL A 249 -1.01 -1.91 -21.15
N VAL A 250 0.05 -1.62 -20.37
CA VAL A 250 0.01 -0.72 -19.21
C VAL A 250 0.66 0.58 -19.65
N ALA A 251 -0.12 1.65 -19.70
CA ALA A 251 0.37 2.95 -20.11
C ALA A 251 -0.05 4.05 -19.15
N LYS A 252 0.78 5.08 -19.01
CA LYS A 252 0.48 6.36 -18.37
C LYS A 252 0.80 7.46 -19.37
N ILE A 253 -0.13 8.38 -19.57
CA ILE A 253 0.02 9.49 -20.52
C ILE A 253 -0.49 10.78 -19.90
N VAL A 254 -0.07 11.92 -20.46
CA VAL A 254 -0.71 13.21 -20.20
C VAL A 254 -2.14 13.16 -20.68
N ASN A 255 -3.08 13.66 -19.89
CA ASN A 255 -4.47 13.70 -20.29
C ASN A 255 -4.65 14.69 -21.46
N PRO A 256 -5.14 14.29 -22.64
CA PRO A 256 -5.29 15.17 -23.79
C PRO A 256 -6.36 16.26 -23.62
N TRP A 257 -7.27 16.10 -22.67
CA TRP A 257 -8.31 17.09 -22.36
C TRP A 257 -7.89 18.08 -21.27
N ASP A 258 -6.87 17.73 -20.42
CA ASP A 258 -6.28 18.59 -19.41
C ASP A 258 -4.84 18.17 -19.11
N ASN A 259 -3.86 18.93 -19.56
CA ASN A 259 -2.45 18.62 -19.46
C ASN A 259 -1.89 18.57 -18.02
N THR A 260 -2.65 19.06 -17.04
CA THR A 260 -2.30 18.96 -15.62
C THR A 260 -2.65 17.59 -15.03
N LYS A 261 -3.48 16.81 -15.71
CA LYS A 261 -3.98 15.51 -15.30
C LYS A 261 -3.32 14.37 -16.08
N ARG A 262 -3.50 13.15 -15.60
CA ARG A 262 -2.93 11.95 -16.22
C ARG A 262 -3.99 10.91 -16.50
N ILE A 263 -3.76 10.15 -17.58
CA ILE A 263 -4.54 8.96 -17.89
C ILE A 263 -3.64 7.74 -17.79
N MET A 264 -4.12 6.73 -17.09
CA MET A 264 -3.54 5.40 -17.06
C MET A 264 -4.45 4.45 -17.85
N VAL A 265 -3.86 3.60 -18.66
CA VAL A 265 -4.60 2.62 -19.48
C VAL A 265 -4.13 1.22 -19.11
N LEU A 266 -5.07 0.36 -18.72
CA LEU A 266 -4.89 -1.06 -18.44
C LEU A 266 -5.81 -1.82 -19.40
N ALA A 267 -5.28 -2.19 -20.55
CA ALA A 267 -6.12 -2.66 -21.66
C ALA A 267 -5.45 -3.78 -22.45
N GLY A 268 -6.21 -4.79 -22.81
CA GLY A 268 -5.76 -5.92 -23.61
C GLY A 268 -6.46 -6.07 -24.95
N ASN A 269 -5.90 -6.90 -25.83
CA ASN A 269 -6.54 -7.29 -27.06
C ASN A 269 -7.90 -7.97 -26.81
N LYS A 270 -7.98 -8.74 -25.73
CA LYS A 270 -9.21 -9.35 -25.18
C LYS A 270 -9.28 -9.11 -23.66
N ALA A 271 -10.37 -9.49 -23.05
CA ALA A 271 -10.55 -9.37 -21.60
C ALA A 271 -9.43 -10.07 -20.78
N VAL A 272 -8.91 -11.19 -21.28
CA VAL A 272 -7.77 -11.90 -20.65
C VAL A 272 -6.48 -11.08 -20.65
N GLY A 273 -6.22 -10.32 -21.73
CA GLY A 273 -5.13 -9.36 -21.80
C GLY A 273 -5.33 -8.17 -20.86
N THR A 274 -6.56 -7.68 -20.71
CA THR A 274 -6.89 -6.66 -19.68
C THR A 274 -6.61 -7.21 -18.26
N LYS A 275 -6.95 -8.47 -17.98
CA LYS A 275 -6.58 -9.13 -16.70
C LYS A 275 -5.07 -9.13 -16.50
N ALA A 276 -4.29 -9.52 -17.53
CA ALA A 276 -2.83 -9.50 -17.47
C ALA A 276 -2.28 -8.12 -17.12
N CYS A 277 -2.83 -7.04 -17.70
CA CYS A 277 -2.42 -5.66 -17.40
C CYS A 277 -2.74 -5.25 -15.96
N VAL A 278 -3.89 -5.65 -15.43
CA VAL A 278 -4.24 -5.40 -14.02
C VAL A 278 -3.29 -6.17 -13.09
N LEU A 279 -3.01 -7.45 -13.36
CA LEU A 279 -2.03 -8.23 -12.59
C LEU A 279 -0.62 -7.62 -12.68
N ALA A 280 -0.22 -7.13 -13.86
CA ALA A 280 1.06 -6.48 -14.06
C ALA A 280 1.24 -5.28 -13.14
N LEU A 281 0.21 -4.45 -12.97
CA LEU A 281 0.29 -3.25 -12.13
C LEU A 281 0.05 -3.53 -10.64
N THR A 282 -0.62 -4.62 -10.30
CA THR A 282 -0.94 -4.97 -8.91
C THR A 282 0.05 -5.99 -8.33
N ASN A 283 0.03 -7.22 -8.81
CA ASN A 283 0.84 -8.31 -8.25
C ASN A 283 2.31 -8.27 -8.73
N PHE A 284 2.56 -7.75 -9.94
CA PHE A 284 3.87 -7.76 -10.60
C PHE A 284 4.42 -6.35 -10.87
N TRP A 285 3.96 -5.35 -10.16
CA TRP A 285 4.34 -3.95 -10.39
C TRP A 285 5.86 -3.70 -10.37
N LYS A 286 6.64 -4.44 -9.56
CA LYS A 286 8.11 -4.32 -9.54
C LYS A 286 8.72 -4.61 -10.90
N LYS A 287 8.25 -5.65 -11.57
CA LYS A 287 8.68 -6.03 -12.92
C LYS A 287 8.15 -5.02 -13.96
N THR A 288 6.89 -4.63 -13.81
CA THR A 288 6.22 -3.70 -14.75
C THR A 288 6.83 -2.31 -14.73
N LEU A 289 7.19 -1.80 -13.54
CA LEU A 289 7.74 -0.46 -13.35
C LEU A 289 9.27 -0.43 -13.24
N GLU A 290 9.98 -1.51 -13.52
CA GLU A 290 11.43 -1.60 -13.40
C GLU A 290 12.17 -0.48 -14.16
N LYS A 291 11.67 -0.16 -15.35
CA LYS A 291 12.26 0.87 -16.23
C LYS A 291 11.66 2.27 -16.03
N TYR A 292 10.64 2.42 -15.18
CA TYR A 292 9.99 3.70 -14.94
C TYR A 292 10.83 4.59 -14.02
N LYS A 293 11.15 5.81 -14.48
CA LYS A 293 11.97 6.78 -13.74
C LYS A 293 11.21 8.03 -13.30
N GLY A 294 9.90 8.10 -13.60
CA GLY A 294 9.05 9.23 -13.26
C GLY A 294 8.62 10.07 -14.47
N GLU A 295 8.73 9.52 -15.67
CA GLU A 295 8.32 10.17 -16.91
C GLU A 295 6.80 10.42 -16.93
N ASP A 296 6.38 11.51 -17.57
CA ASP A 296 4.96 11.84 -17.77
C ASP A 296 4.25 10.89 -18.73
N THR A 297 5.02 10.28 -19.64
CA THR A 297 4.52 9.27 -20.59
C THR A 297 5.33 8.00 -20.46
N PHE A 298 4.65 6.91 -20.14
CA PHE A 298 5.23 5.58 -19.97
C PHE A 298 4.30 4.54 -20.59
N ALA A 299 4.85 3.52 -21.22
CA ALA A 299 4.07 2.37 -21.70
C ALA A 299 4.94 1.10 -21.73
N VAL A 300 4.34 -0.02 -21.38
CA VAL A 300 4.92 -1.36 -21.51
C VAL A 300 3.89 -2.31 -22.11
N ALA A 301 4.36 -3.18 -23.00
CA ALA A 301 3.58 -4.29 -23.53
C ALA A 301 3.65 -5.48 -22.57
N ILE A 302 2.49 -6.00 -22.20
CA ILE A 302 2.34 -7.12 -21.26
C ILE A 302 1.86 -8.35 -22.04
N HIS A 303 2.43 -9.49 -21.70
CA HIS A 303 1.94 -10.80 -22.15
C HIS A 303 1.55 -11.63 -20.92
N GLY A 304 0.32 -12.14 -20.90
CA GLY A 304 -0.19 -12.98 -19.82
C GLY A 304 0.13 -14.45 -20.03
N PHE A 305 0.35 -15.17 -18.96
CA PHE A 305 0.58 -16.61 -18.94
C PHE A 305 -0.36 -17.28 -17.94
N ASP A 306 -0.72 -18.50 -18.29
CA ASP A 306 -1.40 -19.46 -17.43
C ASP A 306 -0.34 -20.52 -17.05
N LEU A 307 0.20 -20.43 -15.82
CA LEU A 307 1.29 -21.28 -15.39
C LEU A 307 0.82 -22.59 -14.77
N ASP A 308 -0.37 -22.60 -14.19
CA ASP A 308 -0.95 -23.80 -13.54
C ASP A 308 -1.88 -24.59 -14.46
N GLY A 309 -2.22 -24.06 -15.64
CA GLY A 309 -3.00 -24.74 -16.68
C GLY A 309 -4.52 -24.74 -16.40
N ASP A 310 -5.03 -23.84 -15.55
CA ASP A 310 -6.46 -23.74 -15.23
C ASP A 310 -7.26 -22.92 -16.26
N GLY A 311 -6.62 -22.43 -17.30
CA GLY A 311 -7.20 -21.60 -18.37
C GLY A 311 -7.30 -20.12 -18.00
N LYS A 312 -6.70 -19.68 -16.89
CA LYS A 312 -6.73 -18.29 -16.44
C LYS A 312 -5.32 -17.71 -16.36
N VAL A 313 -5.17 -16.46 -16.78
CA VAL A 313 -3.90 -15.74 -16.63
C VAL A 313 -3.63 -15.54 -15.14
N ASP A 314 -2.45 -15.99 -14.66
CA ASP A 314 -1.94 -15.89 -13.31
C ASP A 314 -0.53 -15.27 -13.23
N SER A 315 0.17 -15.16 -14.36
CA SER A 315 1.50 -14.58 -14.46
C SER A 315 1.65 -13.67 -15.67
N ILE A 316 2.75 -12.89 -15.70
CA ILE A 316 3.00 -11.92 -16.78
C ILE A 316 4.46 -11.88 -17.22
N GLU A 317 4.66 -11.49 -18.46
CA GLU A 317 5.92 -11.01 -18.99
C GLU A 317 5.79 -9.57 -19.49
N VAL A 318 6.85 -8.78 -19.28
CA VAL A 318 6.98 -7.42 -19.81
C VAL A 318 7.87 -7.49 -21.03
N ASN A 319 7.32 -7.17 -22.21
CA ASN A 319 8.01 -7.33 -23.49
C ASN A 319 8.88 -6.12 -23.86
N GLU A 320 8.51 -4.88 -23.42
CA GLU A 320 9.30 -3.66 -23.67
C GLU A 320 9.10 -2.58 -22.59
#